data_fa829b0b76204b5504f5d3f3ae386487
#
_entry.id   fa829b0b76204b5504f5d3f3ae386487
#
_cell.length_a   1.000
_cell.length_b   1.000
_cell.length_c   1.000
_cell.angle_alpha   90.00
_cell.angle_beta   90.00
_cell.angle_gamma   90.00
#
_symmetry.space_group_name_H-M   'P 1'
#
loop_
_entity.id
_entity.type
_entity.pdbx_description
1 polymer ?
#
loop_
_entity_poly.entity_id
_entity_poly.type
_entity_poly.pdbx_seq_one_letter_code
_entity_poly.pdbx_strand_id
1 'polypeptide(L)'
;MKVTIIFLLLAVASSLGFAQTQPSDTLAFQSLSHIFAGTSLGYRKAKVLCTDTTTSKALIIYLHGGSSCGTDNTTQMNEPGIDSIANYLVNHEVPSVFIVPQCPDRNKGWGGIAMNVKALLDFTAHVEGIDTTRIYIFGGSMGGTGTWKMLSTFPGYFSGAMPCAANPKGMVAENVAKTPVYNVMGLADKIMNGDVRAIAEDFINQLKALGDDVQYETVEGWSHETTCIQSYTAARLDWVFSHRKTPSAGITTVTADCPINPDTNWYTLQGQIISQPTTPGIYIHQGKKILVTGR
;
A
#
# COMPACT_ATOMS: atom_id res chain seq x y z
N MET A 1 -36.03 67.75 -14.58
CA MET A 1 -34.77 66.98 -14.66
C MET A 1 -34.86 65.86 -13.67
N LYS A 2 -35.03 64.60 -14.14
CA LYS A 2 -35.03 63.39 -13.24
C LYS A 2 -33.67 62.79 -13.41
N VAL A 3 -32.91 62.68 -12.29
CA VAL A 3 -31.61 62.01 -12.24
C VAL A 3 -31.86 60.58 -11.87
N THR A 4 -31.58 59.67 -12.80
CA THR A 4 -31.65 58.24 -12.58
C THR A 4 -30.27 57.78 -12.10
N ILE A 5 -30.19 57.34 -10.85
CA ILE A 5 -28.97 56.73 -10.27
C ILE A 5 -29.01 55.25 -10.61
N ILE A 6 -28.07 54.79 -11.43
CA ILE A 6 -27.85 53.35 -11.72
C ILE A 6 -26.88 52.82 -10.66
N PHE A 7 -27.38 51.93 -9.81
CA PHE A 7 -26.52 51.15 -8.94
C PHE A 7 -25.91 49.97 -9.73
N LEU A 8 -24.61 50.04 -9.93
CA LEU A 8 -23.84 48.93 -10.49
C LEU A 8 -23.47 47.96 -9.32
N LEU A 9 -24.18 46.84 -9.22
CA LEU A 9 -23.78 45.76 -8.31
C LEU A 9 -22.57 45.05 -8.93
N LEU A 10 -21.36 45.29 -8.38
CA LEU A 10 -20.21 44.43 -8.59
C LEU A 10 -20.41 43.16 -7.76
N ALA A 11 -20.73 42.05 -8.43
CA ALA A 11 -20.63 40.74 -7.84
C ALA A 11 -19.15 40.35 -7.76
N VAL A 12 -18.55 40.47 -6.58
CA VAL A 12 -17.24 39.88 -6.29
C VAL A 12 -17.47 38.40 -6.09
N ALA A 13 -17.22 37.60 -7.13
CA ALA A 13 -17.10 36.17 -7.02
C ALA A 13 -15.78 35.90 -6.29
N SER A 14 -15.87 35.70 -4.98
CA SER A 14 -14.76 35.12 -4.20
C SER A 14 -14.64 33.65 -4.59
N SER A 15 -13.74 33.37 -5.53
CA SER A 15 -13.22 32.01 -5.71
C SER A 15 -12.47 31.66 -4.44
N LEU A 16 -13.11 30.87 -3.56
CA LEU A 16 -12.43 30.12 -2.51
C LEU A 16 -11.57 29.09 -3.23
N GLY A 17 -10.35 29.48 -3.62
CA GLY A 17 -9.30 28.56 -3.97
C GLY A 17 -8.99 27.76 -2.71
N PHE A 18 -9.43 26.51 -2.67
CA PHE A 18 -8.88 25.57 -1.73
C PHE A 18 -7.39 25.47 -2.08
N ALA A 19 -6.54 26.06 -1.26
CA ALA A 19 -5.12 25.83 -1.32
C ALA A 19 -4.93 24.30 -1.08
N GLN A 20 -4.52 23.57 -2.11
CA GLN A 20 -4.08 22.19 -1.95
C GLN A 20 -2.85 22.24 -1.05
N THR A 21 -3.02 21.82 0.20
CA THR A 21 -1.88 21.58 1.08
C THR A 21 -1.00 20.50 0.46
N GLN A 22 0.28 20.80 0.28
CA GLN A 22 1.22 19.82 -0.26
C GLN A 22 1.45 18.70 0.78
N PRO A 23 1.71 17.44 0.39
CA PRO A 23 1.95 16.33 1.34
C PRO A 23 3.02 16.63 2.38
N SER A 24 3.97 17.52 2.02
CA SER A 24 5.02 18.02 2.91
C SER A 24 4.50 18.82 4.10
N ASP A 25 3.26 19.34 4.04
CA ASP A 25 2.69 20.16 5.10
C ASP A 25 2.02 19.32 6.20
N THR A 26 1.60 18.09 5.87
CA THR A 26 0.91 17.20 6.82
C THR A 26 1.85 16.16 7.43
N LEU A 27 2.70 15.54 6.62
CA LEU A 27 3.67 14.54 7.05
C LEU A 27 5.05 14.80 6.45
N ALA A 28 6.10 14.73 7.27
CA ALA A 28 7.47 14.83 6.82
C ALA A 28 7.92 13.53 6.14
N PHE A 29 7.91 13.51 4.82
CA PHE A 29 8.37 12.36 4.03
C PHE A 29 9.87 12.40 3.79
N GLN A 30 10.58 11.39 4.30
CA GLN A 30 12.00 11.16 4.01
C GLN A 30 12.18 10.55 2.62
N SER A 31 13.16 11.05 1.85
CA SER A 31 13.57 10.47 0.57
C SER A 31 14.57 9.35 0.81
N LEU A 32 14.24 8.14 0.38
CA LEU A 32 15.02 6.93 0.60
C LEU A 32 15.15 6.15 -0.70
N SER A 33 16.19 5.34 -0.80
CA SER A 33 16.34 4.35 -1.86
C SER A 33 17.01 3.09 -1.31
N HIS A 34 16.66 1.93 -1.87
CA HIS A 34 17.28 0.67 -1.50
C HIS A 34 17.23 -0.30 -2.68
N ILE A 35 18.16 -1.24 -2.71
CA ILE A 35 18.17 -2.30 -3.73
C ILE A 35 17.33 -3.46 -3.22
N PHE A 36 16.20 -3.70 -3.88
CA PHE A 36 15.32 -4.83 -3.61
C PHE A 36 15.30 -5.76 -4.82
N ALA A 37 15.60 -7.02 -4.62
CA ALA A 37 15.66 -8.04 -5.68
C ALA A 37 16.46 -7.56 -6.93
N GLY A 38 17.62 -6.95 -6.71
CA GLY A 38 18.52 -6.48 -7.76
C GLY A 38 18.14 -5.16 -8.46
N THR A 39 17.04 -4.53 -8.07
CA THR A 39 16.58 -3.25 -8.62
C THR A 39 16.63 -2.16 -7.55
N SER A 40 17.23 -1.02 -7.88
CA SER A 40 17.14 0.16 -7.03
C SER A 40 15.74 0.74 -7.11
N LEU A 41 15.08 0.85 -5.96
CA LEU A 41 13.75 1.42 -5.82
C LEU A 41 13.82 2.65 -4.92
N GLY A 42 13.51 3.83 -5.49
CA GLY A 42 13.30 5.05 -4.74
C GLY A 42 11.92 5.03 -4.06
N TYR A 43 11.84 5.52 -2.84
CA TYR A 43 10.57 5.65 -2.13
C TYR A 43 10.58 6.79 -1.13
N ARG A 44 9.42 7.32 -0.84
CA ARG A 44 9.20 8.28 0.24
C ARG A 44 8.59 7.55 1.43
N LYS A 45 9.04 7.91 2.63
CA LYS A 45 8.57 7.30 3.89
C LYS A 45 8.28 8.37 4.93
N ALA A 46 7.10 8.30 5.54
CA ALA A 46 6.74 9.11 6.70
C ALA A 46 6.26 8.22 7.84
N LYS A 47 6.24 8.77 9.06
CA LYS A 47 5.73 8.11 10.26
C LYS A 47 4.66 8.97 10.90
N VAL A 48 3.53 8.37 11.23
CA VAL A 48 2.53 8.96 12.11
C VAL A 48 2.78 8.44 13.52
N LEU A 49 3.16 9.34 14.38
CA LEU A 49 3.38 9.06 15.81
C LEU A 49 2.11 9.48 16.56
N CYS A 50 1.64 8.62 17.43
CA CYS A 50 0.48 8.90 18.28
C CYS A 50 0.89 8.98 19.72
N THR A 51 0.08 9.65 20.52
CA THR A 51 0.28 9.76 21.98
C THR A 51 0.11 8.41 22.66
N ASP A 52 -0.79 7.56 22.15
CA ASP A 52 -0.92 6.17 22.61
C ASP A 52 0.17 5.28 21.98
N THR A 53 1.15 4.92 22.79
CA THR A 53 2.25 4.03 22.40
C THR A 53 1.88 2.55 22.49
N THR A 54 0.68 2.20 22.98
CA THR A 54 0.22 0.80 23.12
C THR A 54 -0.38 0.27 21.83
N THR A 55 -0.90 1.16 20.97
CA THR A 55 -1.46 0.77 19.67
C THR A 55 -0.36 0.40 18.69
N SER A 56 -0.46 -0.80 18.12
CA SER A 56 0.50 -1.31 17.14
C SER A 56 0.47 -0.51 15.83
N LYS A 57 1.66 -0.31 15.22
CA LYS A 57 1.82 0.47 13.99
C LYS A 57 1.31 -0.28 12.76
N ALA A 58 0.53 0.40 11.92
CA ALA A 58 0.15 -0.08 10.60
C ALA A 58 1.23 0.25 9.54
N LEU A 59 1.22 -0.48 8.42
CA LEU A 59 1.98 -0.15 7.23
C LEU A 59 1.02 0.23 6.11
N ILE A 60 1.20 1.42 5.55
CA ILE A 60 0.41 1.95 4.45
C ILE A 60 1.31 2.12 3.23
N ILE A 61 0.86 1.66 2.07
CA ILE A 61 1.53 1.90 0.80
C ILE A 61 0.56 2.53 -0.19
N TYR A 62 1.03 3.56 -0.90
CA TYR A 62 0.34 4.15 -2.04
C TYR A 62 1.12 3.94 -3.32
N LEU A 63 0.46 3.37 -4.33
CA LEU A 63 0.98 3.17 -5.67
C LEU A 63 0.47 4.28 -6.60
N HIS A 64 1.37 5.09 -7.14
CA HIS A 64 1.05 6.23 -7.98
C HIS A 64 0.58 5.85 -9.39
N GLY A 65 -0.03 6.80 -10.10
CA GLY A 65 -0.46 6.69 -11.49
C GLY A 65 0.70 6.70 -12.50
N GLY A 66 0.38 6.45 -13.76
CA GLY A 66 1.40 6.32 -14.82
C GLY A 66 2.18 7.61 -15.14
N SER A 67 1.62 8.80 -14.83
CA SER A 67 2.29 10.08 -15.03
C SER A 67 3.45 10.33 -14.08
N SER A 68 3.47 9.63 -12.94
CA SER A 68 4.44 9.82 -11.86
C SER A 68 5.60 8.80 -11.90
N CYS A 69 5.68 8.00 -12.98
CA CYS A 69 6.81 7.10 -13.20
C CYS A 69 8.12 7.87 -13.39
N GLY A 70 9.19 7.34 -12.84
CA GLY A 70 10.52 7.95 -12.93
C GLY A 70 11.48 7.41 -11.88
N THR A 71 12.63 8.06 -11.77
CA THR A 71 13.69 7.71 -10.81
C THR A 71 14.13 8.90 -9.97
N ASP A 72 13.41 10.02 -10.03
CA ASP A 72 13.72 11.25 -9.31
C ASP A 72 13.31 11.18 -7.82
N ASN A 73 12.51 10.17 -7.48
CA ASN A 73 11.94 9.97 -6.14
C ASN A 73 11.22 11.22 -5.60
N THR A 74 10.59 11.99 -6.49
CA THR A 74 9.89 13.25 -6.18
C THR A 74 8.54 13.33 -6.86
N THR A 75 8.46 13.04 -8.16
CA THR A 75 7.26 13.22 -8.98
C THR A 75 6.06 12.40 -8.46
N GLN A 76 6.29 11.23 -7.86
CA GLN A 76 5.23 10.41 -7.27
C GLN A 76 4.48 11.11 -6.12
N MET A 77 5.09 12.11 -5.50
CA MET A 77 4.47 12.86 -4.40
C MET A 77 3.43 13.88 -4.86
N ASN A 78 3.28 14.10 -6.16
CA ASN A 78 2.27 14.99 -6.72
C ASN A 78 0.87 14.34 -6.82
N GLU A 79 0.70 13.12 -6.32
CA GLU A 79 -0.58 12.40 -6.32
C GLU A 79 -1.47 12.85 -5.14
N PRO A 80 -2.60 13.52 -5.38
CA PRO A 80 -3.44 14.08 -4.30
C PRO A 80 -4.03 13.04 -3.33
N GLY A 81 -4.12 11.79 -3.78
CA GLY A 81 -4.55 10.69 -2.90
C GLY A 81 -3.62 10.47 -1.70
N ILE A 82 -2.33 10.82 -1.84
CA ILE A 82 -1.36 10.75 -0.76
C ILE A 82 -1.74 11.72 0.35
N ASP A 83 -2.11 12.96 -0.02
CA ASP A 83 -2.51 14.00 0.94
C ASP A 83 -3.76 13.58 1.71
N SER A 84 -4.75 13.06 0.99
CA SER A 84 -6.00 12.61 1.59
C SER A 84 -5.76 11.52 2.64
N ILE A 85 -4.92 10.52 2.32
CA ILE A 85 -4.56 9.45 3.24
C ILE A 85 -3.71 9.98 4.40
N ALA A 86 -2.71 10.84 4.13
CA ALA A 86 -1.86 11.43 5.14
C ALA A 86 -2.67 12.24 6.17
N ASN A 87 -3.58 13.10 5.68
CA ASN A 87 -4.48 13.88 6.52
C ASN A 87 -5.38 12.98 7.38
N TYR A 88 -5.93 11.90 6.78
CA TYR A 88 -6.72 10.94 7.53
C TYR A 88 -5.91 10.31 8.67
N LEU A 89 -4.72 9.79 8.38
CA LEU A 89 -3.86 9.12 9.36
C LEU A 89 -3.49 10.03 10.54
N VAL A 90 -3.21 11.30 10.26
CA VAL A 90 -2.89 12.29 11.30
C VAL A 90 -4.13 12.66 12.11
N ASN A 91 -5.24 12.99 11.46
CA ASN A 91 -6.45 13.44 12.13
C ASN A 91 -7.14 12.35 12.97
N HIS A 92 -6.95 11.08 12.61
CA HIS A 92 -7.50 9.93 13.34
C HIS A 92 -6.44 9.25 14.23
N GLU A 93 -5.28 9.88 14.40
CA GLU A 93 -4.18 9.37 15.24
C GLU A 93 -3.87 7.89 14.97
N VAL A 94 -3.78 7.48 13.69
CA VAL A 94 -3.47 6.10 13.30
C VAL A 94 -1.96 5.88 13.34
N PRO A 95 -1.40 5.17 14.34
CA PRO A 95 0.04 4.91 14.39
C PRO A 95 0.44 4.11 13.16
N SER A 96 1.32 4.68 12.33
CA SER A 96 1.63 4.05 11.05
C SER A 96 2.97 4.47 10.46
N VAL A 97 3.44 3.66 9.53
CA VAL A 97 4.46 4.00 8.56
C VAL A 97 3.80 4.08 7.18
N PHE A 98 3.91 5.22 6.51
CA PHE A 98 3.37 5.44 5.20
C PHE A 98 4.50 5.50 4.17
N ILE A 99 4.46 4.64 3.16
CA ILE A 99 5.45 4.55 2.10
C ILE A 99 4.83 4.81 0.73
N VAL A 100 5.56 5.55 -0.10
CA VAL A 100 5.19 5.89 -1.48
C VAL A 100 6.40 5.58 -2.37
N PRO A 101 6.49 4.36 -2.93
CA PRO A 101 7.55 4.02 -3.87
C PRO A 101 7.33 4.71 -5.21
N GLN A 102 8.41 4.85 -6.00
CA GLN A 102 8.32 5.33 -7.38
C GLN A 102 8.57 4.18 -8.36
N CYS A 103 7.61 3.92 -9.24
CA CYS A 103 7.76 2.95 -10.32
C CYS A 103 8.71 3.55 -11.39
N PRO A 104 9.86 2.92 -11.67
CA PRO A 104 10.87 3.51 -12.54
C PRO A 104 10.50 3.43 -14.03
N ASP A 105 9.64 2.50 -14.43
CA ASP A 105 9.33 2.22 -15.83
C ASP A 105 7.82 2.04 -16.03
N ARG A 106 7.20 2.99 -16.73
CA ARG A 106 5.76 2.98 -17.01
C ARG A 106 5.32 1.75 -17.82
N ASN A 107 6.18 1.27 -18.72
CA ASN A 107 5.83 0.14 -19.59
C ASN A 107 5.77 -1.17 -18.81
N LYS A 108 6.64 -1.33 -17.83
CA LYS A 108 6.62 -2.48 -16.90
C LYS A 108 5.53 -2.33 -15.86
N GLY A 109 5.21 -1.10 -15.49
CA GLY A 109 4.25 -0.78 -14.44
C GLY A 109 4.55 -1.47 -13.11
N TRP A 110 3.59 -1.44 -12.20
CA TRP A 110 3.73 -2.06 -10.88
C TRP A 110 3.83 -3.59 -10.94
N GLY A 111 3.24 -4.22 -11.98
CA GLY A 111 3.34 -5.66 -12.18
C GLY A 111 4.77 -6.14 -12.44
N GLY A 112 5.55 -5.35 -13.17
CA GLY A 112 6.95 -5.67 -13.49
C GLY A 112 7.91 -5.57 -12.31
N ILE A 113 7.51 -4.89 -11.23
CA ILE A 113 8.31 -4.71 -10.01
C ILE A 113 7.57 -5.18 -8.73
N ALA A 114 6.56 -6.01 -8.88
CA ALA A 114 5.75 -6.45 -7.73
C ALA A 114 6.59 -7.14 -6.63
N MET A 115 7.61 -7.92 -7.01
CA MET A 115 8.53 -8.56 -6.07
C MET A 115 9.40 -7.54 -5.33
N ASN A 116 9.82 -6.45 -6.01
CA ASN A 116 10.61 -5.39 -5.38
C ASN A 116 9.75 -4.60 -4.38
N VAL A 117 8.49 -4.30 -4.74
CA VAL A 117 7.53 -3.66 -3.84
C VAL A 117 7.26 -4.55 -2.62
N LYS A 118 7.08 -5.86 -2.82
CA LYS A 118 6.90 -6.81 -1.72
C LYS A 118 8.11 -6.84 -0.78
N ALA A 119 9.32 -6.86 -1.33
CA ALA A 119 10.55 -6.84 -0.55
C ALA A 119 10.71 -5.52 0.24
N LEU A 120 10.31 -4.36 -0.34
CA LEU A 120 10.25 -3.08 0.38
C LEU A 120 9.26 -3.15 1.56
N LEU A 121 8.08 -3.74 1.36
CA LEU A 121 7.09 -3.91 2.42
C LEU A 121 7.62 -4.78 3.56
N ASP A 122 8.20 -5.94 3.24
CA ASP A 122 8.77 -6.87 4.23
C ASP A 122 9.92 -6.23 5.02
N PHE A 123 10.82 -5.56 4.32
CA PHE A 123 11.91 -4.80 4.94
C PHE A 123 11.37 -3.73 5.90
N THR A 124 10.40 -2.93 5.43
CA THR A 124 9.80 -1.88 6.25
C THR A 124 9.07 -2.46 7.46
N ALA A 125 8.30 -3.54 7.26
CA ALA A 125 7.59 -4.19 8.36
C ALA A 125 8.55 -4.70 9.45
N HIS A 126 9.68 -5.27 9.04
CA HIS A 126 10.69 -5.76 9.97
C HIS A 126 11.39 -4.64 10.73
N VAL A 127 11.93 -3.64 10.02
CA VAL A 127 12.75 -2.58 10.66
C VAL A 127 11.94 -1.59 11.48
N GLU A 128 10.67 -1.41 11.15
CA GLU A 128 9.78 -0.47 11.85
C GLU A 128 8.93 -1.16 12.94
N GLY A 129 8.97 -2.49 13.03
CA GLY A 129 8.17 -3.26 13.98
C GLY A 129 6.67 -3.10 13.70
N ILE A 130 6.27 -3.35 12.46
CA ILE A 130 4.88 -3.23 12.01
C ILE A 130 4.05 -4.42 12.49
N ASP A 131 2.82 -4.16 12.89
CA ASP A 131 1.80 -5.17 13.04
C ASP A 131 1.39 -5.70 11.66
N THR A 132 1.84 -6.90 11.32
CA THR A 132 1.59 -7.51 10.01
C THR A 132 0.11 -7.82 9.76
N THR A 133 -0.76 -7.70 10.76
CA THR A 133 -2.22 -7.76 10.59
C THR A 133 -2.82 -6.43 10.13
N ARG A 134 -1.98 -5.40 9.95
CA ARG A 134 -2.39 -4.03 9.60
C ARG A 134 -1.56 -3.48 8.43
N ILE A 135 -1.57 -4.16 7.29
CA ILE A 135 -0.89 -3.72 6.06
C ILE A 135 -1.94 -3.35 5.02
N TYR A 136 -1.96 -2.10 4.56
CA TYR A 136 -2.98 -1.57 3.66
C TYR A 136 -2.36 -1.01 2.38
N ILE A 137 -3.05 -1.20 1.25
CA ILE A 137 -2.57 -0.79 -0.07
C ILE A 137 -3.60 0.06 -0.80
N PHE A 138 -3.14 1.15 -1.38
CA PHE A 138 -3.93 2.14 -2.11
C PHE A 138 -3.30 2.44 -3.46
N GLY A 139 -4.11 2.91 -4.41
CA GLY A 139 -3.57 3.42 -5.68
C GLY A 139 -4.66 3.82 -6.66
N GLY A 140 -4.33 4.80 -7.50
CA GLY A 140 -5.19 5.29 -8.59
C GLY A 140 -4.62 4.95 -9.96
N SER A 141 -5.47 4.73 -10.96
CA SER A 141 -5.06 4.50 -12.36
C SER A 141 -4.10 3.29 -12.49
N MET A 142 -2.90 3.51 -13.02
CA MET A 142 -1.85 2.50 -13.05
C MET A 142 -1.55 1.94 -11.65
N GLY A 143 -1.57 2.79 -10.63
CA GLY A 143 -1.40 2.38 -9.23
C GLY A 143 -2.55 1.53 -8.71
N GLY A 144 -3.78 1.83 -9.11
CA GLY A 144 -4.94 1.00 -8.79
C GLY A 144 -4.87 -0.38 -9.46
N THR A 145 -4.47 -0.43 -10.75
CA THR A 145 -4.18 -1.71 -11.43
C THR A 145 -3.02 -2.43 -10.76
N GLY A 146 -2.01 -1.71 -10.28
CA GLY A 146 -0.92 -2.22 -9.46
C GLY A 146 -1.41 -2.81 -8.14
N THR A 147 -2.36 -2.15 -7.49
CA THR A 147 -3.02 -2.65 -6.27
C THR A 147 -3.67 -4.02 -6.54
N TRP A 148 -4.50 -4.13 -7.57
CA TRP A 148 -5.08 -5.41 -7.99
C TRP A 148 -4.01 -6.48 -8.24
N LYS A 149 -2.91 -6.08 -8.92
CA LYS A 149 -1.80 -7.00 -9.21
C LYS A 149 -1.11 -7.49 -7.94
N MET A 150 -0.89 -6.62 -6.97
CA MET A 150 -0.30 -6.98 -5.67
C MET A 150 -1.19 -7.97 -4.91
N LEU A 151 -2.51 -7.74 -4.88
CA LEU A 151 -3.47 -8.65 -4.24
C LEU A 151 -3.45 -10.04 -4.89
N SER A 152 -3.50 -10.08 -6.23
CA SER A 152 -3.50 -11.33 -7.00
C SER A 152 -2.18 -12.10 -6.90
N THR A 153 -1.04 -11.38 -6.75
CA THR A 153 0.30 -12.00 -6.67
C THR A 153 0.65 -12.46 -5.26
N PHE A 154 0.15 -11.77 -4.23
CA PHE A 154 0.45 -12.04 -2.82
C PHE A 154 -0.84 -12.23 -2.01
N PRO A 155 -1.52 -13.37 -2.17
CA PRO A 155 -2.80 -13.62 -1.53
C PRO A 155 -2.75 -13.50 0.00
N GLY A 156 -3.67 -12.71 0.58
CA GLY A 156 -3.77 -12.53 2.03
C GLY A 156 -2.62 -11.75 2.67
N TYR A 157 -1.78 -11.10 1.87
CA TYR A 157 -0.70 -10.27 2.42
C TYR A 157 -1.22 -8.95 3.00
N PHE A 158 -2.24 -8.35 2.38
CA PHE A 158 -2.83 -7.08 2.81
C PHE A 158 -4.05 -7.30 3.71
N SER A 159 -4.31 -6.34 4.58
CA SER A 159 -5.45 -6.33 5.50
C SER A 159 -6.66 -5.61 4.92
N GLY A 160 -6.42 -4.73 3.97
CA GLY A 160 -7.42 -4.01 3.20
C GLY A 160 -6.78 -3.31 2.02
N ALA A 161 -7.55 -3.06 0.98
CA ALA A 161 -7.07 -2.45 -0.25
C ALA A 161 -8.10 -1.50 -0.87
N MET A 162 -7.60 -0.44 -1.53
CA MET A 162 -8.47 0.50 -2.23
C MET A 162 -7.90 0.87 -3.61
N PRO A 163 -8.14 0.03 -4.64
CA PRO A 163 -7.86 0.38 -6.03
C PRO A 163 -8.92 1.34 -6.56
N CYS A 164 -8.50 2.47 -7.15
CA CYS A 164 -9.39 3.48 -7.73
C CYS A 164 -9.10 3.69 -9.21
N ALA A 165 -10.13 3.92 -10.04
CA ALA A 165 -10.00 4.11 -11.50
C ALA A 165 -9.08 3.04 -12.12
N ALA A 166 -9.35 1.75 -11.87
CA ALA A 166 -8.41 0.67 -12.09
C ALA A 166 -9.01 -0.51 -12.85
N ASN A 167 -8.16 -1.24 -13.60
CA ASN A 167 -8.57 -2.39 -14.38
C ASN A 167 -8.06 -3.70 -13.73
N PRO A 168 -8.95 -4.59 -13.27
CA PRO A 168 -8.59 -5.88 -12.68
C PRO A 168 -8.37 -6.98 -13.71
N LYS A 169 -8.34 -6.67 -15.02
CA LYS A 169 -8.19 -7.67 -16.09
C LYS A 169 -6.96 -8.57 -15.88
N GLY A 170 -7.19 -9.88 -15.93
CA GLY A 170 -6.12 -10.87 -15.79
C GLY A 170 -5.67 -11.15 -14.36
N MET A 171 -6.41 -10.66 -13.38
CA MET A 171 -6.20 -11.02 -11.97
C MET A 171 -6.92 -12.33 -11.63
N VAL A 172 -6.47 -13.00 -10.58
CA VAL A 172 -7.04 -14.28 -10.11
C VAL A 172 -7.93 -13.97 -8.91
N ALA A 173 -9.24 -14.17 -9.07
CA ALA A 173 -10.23 -13.80 -8.05
C ALA A 173 -10.02 -14.54 -6.73
N GLU A 174 -9.70 -15.84 -6.75
CA GLU A 174 -9.44 -16.66 -5.56
C GLU A 174 -8.23 -16.17 -4.75
N ASN A 175 -7.30 -15.52 -5.40
CA ASN A 175 -6.15 -14.91 -4.72
C ASN A 175 -6.52 -13.57 -4.08
N VAL A 176 -7.30 -12.74 -4.80
CA VAL A 176 -7.72 -11.42 -4.34
C VAL A 176 -8.74 -11.54 -3.20
N ALA A 177 -9.67 -12.49 -3.28
CA ALA A 177 -10.74 -12.73 -2.29
C ALA A 177 -10.24 -13.12 -0.87
N LYS A 178 -8.98 -12.86 -0.56
CA LYS A 178 -8.38 -13.00 0.77
C LYS A 178 -8.07 -11.65 1.42
N THR A 179 -8.50 -10.57 0.76
CA THR A 179 -8.24 -9.20 1.22
C THR A 179 -9.47 -8.33 0.94
N PRO A 180 -10.11 -7.76 1.95
CA PRO A 180 -11.21 -6.81 1.77
C PRO A 180 -10.85 -5.66 0.83
N VAL A 181 -11.72 -5.35 -0.11
CA VAL A 181 -11.46 -4.36 -1.17
C VAL A 181 -12.55 -3.30 -1.26
N TYR A 182 -12.16 -2.04 -1.28
CA TYR A 182 -13.03 -0.92 -1.68
C TYR A 182 -12.62 -0.42 -3.06
N ASN A 183 -13.40 -0.68 -4.10
CA ASN A 183 -13.13 -0.22 -5.46
C ASN A 183 -14.02 0.96 -5.86
N VAL A 184 -13.42 2.02 -6.38
CA VAL A 184 -14.15 3.22 -6.85
C VAL A 184 -13.89 3.46 -8.33
N MET A 185 -14.95 3.66 -9.11
CA MET A 185 -14.91 3.92 -10.54
C MET A 185 -15.75 5.15 -10.90
N GLY A 186 -15.24 6.04 -11.73
CA GLY A 186 -15.99 7.20 -12.27
C GLY A 186 -16.81 6.81 -13.49
N LEU A 187 -18.08 7.24 -13.56
CA LEU A 187 -18.93 6.96 -14.72
C LEU A 187 -18.57 7.81 -15.95
N ALA A 188 -17.98 9.01 -15.76
CA ALA A 188 -17.45 9.84 -16.83
C ALA A 188 -15.98 9.56 -17.18
N ASP A 189 -15.37 8.51 -16.59
CA ASP A 189 -14.00 8.09 -16.89
C ASP A 189 -13.92 7.52 -18.30
N LYS A 190 -13.15 8.20 -19.18
CA LYS A 190 -12.92 7.78 -20.56
C LYS A 190 -11.75 6.81 -20.72
N ILE A 191 -10.87 6.72 -19.72
CA ILE A 191 -9.73 5.78 -19.69
C ILE A 191 -10.20 4.43 -19.17
N MET A 192 -10.87 4.42 -18.01
CA MET A 192 -11.59 3.25 -17.51
C MET A 192 -13.04 3.30 -18.03
N ASN A 193 -13.18 3.20 -19.36
CA ASN A 193 -14.44 3.29 -20.08
C ASN A 193 -15.45 2.21 -19.70
N GLY A 194 -16.60 2.16 -20.40
CA GLY A 194 -17.66 1.20 -20.12
C GLY A 194 -17.20 -0.25 -20.13
N ASP A 195 -16.33 -0.63 -21.08
CA ASP A 195 -15.80 -2.00 -21.20
C ASP A 195 -14.93 -2.36 -19.99
N VAL A 196 -14.07 -1.44 -19.55
CA VAL A 196 -13.23 -1.65 -18.35
C VAL A 196 -14.07 -1.70 -17.09
N ARG A 197 -15.11 -0.87 -16.99
CA ARG A 197 -16.04 -0.93 -15.84
C ARG A 197 -16.81 -2.24 -15.81
N ALA A 198 -17.25 -2.76 -16.96
CA ALA A 198 -17.90 -4.06 -17.03
C ALA A 198 -16.97 -5.19 -16.56
N ILE A 199 -15.68 -5.15 -16.95
CA ILE A 199 -14.67 -6.09 -16.44
C ILE A 199 -14.51 -5.96 -14.93
N ALA A 200 -14.47 -4.74 -14.41
CA ALA A 200 -14.35 -4.50 -12.97
C ALA A 200 -15.57 -5.03 -12.22
N GLU A 201 -16.78 -4.77 -12.71
CA GLU A 201 -18.03 -5.22 -12.11
C GLU A 201 -18.13 -6.75 -12.09
N ASP A 202 -17.79 -7.41 -13.21
CA ASP A 202 -17.74 -8.88 -13.27
C ASP A 202 -16.74 -9.46 -12.29
N PHE A 203 -15.54 -8.87 -12.19
CA PHE A 203 -14.53 -9.28 -11.23
C PHE A 203 -14.97 -9.10 -9.78
N ILE A 204 -15.62 -7.98 -9.46
CA ILE A 204 -16.23 -7.73 -8.14
C ILE A 204 -17.31 -8.77 -7.81
N ASN A 205 -18.14 -9.14 -8.78
CA ASN A 205 -19.15 -10.20 -8.60
C ASN A 205 -18.50 -11.55 -8.31
N GLN A 206 -17.39 -11.89 -8.96
CA GLN A 206 -16.59 -13.08 -8.64
C GLN A 206 -16.08 -13.04 -7.20
N LEU A 207 -15.51 -11.91 -6.73
CA LEU A 207 -15.04 -11.76 -5.36
C LEU A 207 -16.19 -11.94 -4.33
N LYS A 208 -17.34 -11.33 -4.58
CA LYS A 208 -18.54 -11.51 -3.73
C LYS A 208 -19.01 -12.96 -3.69
N ALA A 209 -18.98 -13.66 -4.83
CA ALA A 209 -19.33 -15.07 -4.90
C ALA A 209 -18.37 -15.97 -4.11
N LEU A 210 -17.12 -15.55 -3.95
CA LEU A 210 -16.10 -16.20 -3.11
C LEU A 210 -16.21 -15.83 -1.63
N GLY A 211 -17.17 -14.95 -1.25
CA GLY A 211 -17.42 -14.55 0.13
C GLY A 211 -16.49 -13.44 0.62
N ASP A 212 -15.81 -12.72 -0.27
CA ASP A 212 -14.98 -11.58 0.10
C ASP A 212 -15.82 -10.37 0.52
N ASP A 213 -15.30 -9.56 1.45
CA ASP A 213 -15.91 -8.29 1.83
C ASP A 213 -15.46 -7.20 0.83
N VAL A 214 -16.36 -6.91 -0.12
CA VAL A 214 -16.05 -6.03 -1.24
C VAL A 214 -17.09 -4.91 -1.35
N GLN A 215 -16.59 -3.68 -1.37
CA GLN A 215 -17.35 -2.50 -1.76
C GLN A 215 -17.01 -2.13 -3.21
N TYR A 216 -18.03 -1.88 -4.01
CA TYR A 216 -17.91 -1.37 -5.37
C TYR A 216 -18.79 -0.15 -5.54
N GLU A 217 -18.16 0.97 -5.82
CA GLU A 217 -18.86 2.25 -5.98
C GLU A 217 -18.57 2.87 -7.33
N THR A 218 -19.62 3.23 -8.05
CA THR A 218 -19.54 4.01 -9.27
C THR A 218 -20.07 5.41 -9.00
N VAL A 219 -19.34 6.45 -9.43
CA VAL A 219 -19.70 7.84 -9.13
C VAL A 219 -20.03 8.60 -10.41
N GLU A 220 -21.26 9.13 -10.48
CA GLU A 220 -21.75 9.92 -11.61
C GLU A 220 -20.91 11.18 -11.80
N GLY A 221 -20.62 11.54 -13.05
CA GLY A 221 -19.86 12.75 -13.41
C GLY A 221 -18.37 12.70 -13.12
N TRP A 222 -17.85 11.68 -12.42
CA TRP A 222 -16.43 11.60 -12.13
C TRP A 222 -15.61 11.13 -13.33
N SER A 223 -14.67 11.98 -13.74
CA SER A 223 -13.63 11.66 -14.72
C SER A 223 -12.58 10.73 -14.12
N HIS A 224 -11.63 10.28 -14.95
CA HIS A 224 -10.48 9.49 -14.50
C HIS A 224 -9.68 10.20 -13.40
N GLU A 225 -9.34 11.47 -13.65
CA GLU A 225 -8.60 12.29 -12.72
C GLU A 225 -9.38 12.52 -11.42
N THR A 226 -10.66 12.91 -11.54
CA THR A 226 -11.54 13.12 -10.38
C THR A 226 -11.60 11.86 -9.51
N THR A 227 -11.72 10.67 -10.13
CA THR A 227 -11.73 9.41 -9.40
C THR A 227 -10.41 9.17 -8.65
N CYS A 228 -9.26 9.40 -9.30
CA CYS A 228 -7.96 9.24 -8.64
C CYS A 228 -7.77 10.21 -7.47
N ILE A 229 -8.31 11.43 -7.56
CA ILE A 229 -8.15 12.49 -6.55
C ILE A 229 -9.12 12.34 -5.38
N GLN A 230 -10.42 12.15 -5.68
CA GLN A 230 -11.50 12.30 -4.68
C GLN A 230 -11.96 10.99 -4.06
N SER A 231 -11.38 9.86 -4.42
CA SER A 231 -11.80 8.56 -3.88
C SER A 231 -11.49 8.39 -2.40
N TYR A 232 -10.43 8.98 -1.88
CA TYR A 232 -9.92 8.71 -0.53
C TYR A 232 -10.61 9.58 0.53
N THR A 233 -11.93 9.45 0.66
CA THR A 233 -12.72 10.13 1.69
C THR A 233 -12.60 9.45 3.04
N ALA A 234 -12.86 10.19 4.14
CA ALA A 234 -12.79 9.63 5.49
C ALA A 234 -13.66 8.36 5.62
N ALA A 235 -14.91 8.39 5.15
CA ALA A 235 -15.81 7.25 5.27
C ALA A 235 -15.30 5.98 4.55
N ARG A 236 -14.67 6.12 3.38
CA ARG A 236 -14.09 4.98 2.66
C ARG A 236 -12.81 4.49 3.32
N LEU A 237 -11.99 5.41 3.84
CA LEU A 237 -10.79 5.08 4.59
C LEU A 237 -11.14 4.40 5.93
N ASP A 238 -12.19 4.84 6.64
CA ASP A 238 -12.72 4.17 7.84
C ASP A 238 -13.04 2.72 7.54
N TRP A 239 -13.73 2.46 6.42
CA TRP A 239 -14.06 1.10 6.02
C TRP A 239 -12.79 0.28 5.76
N VAL A 240 -11.81 0.78 4.99
CA VAL A 240 -10.57 0.05 4.70
C VAL A 240 -9.79 -0.23 5.98
N PHE A 241 -9.61 0.76 6.84
CA PHE A 241 -8.83 0.63 8.07
C PHE A 241 -9.53 -0.14 9.20
N SER A 242 -10.87 -0.38 9.09
CA SER A 242 -11.59 -1.23 10.02
C SER A 242 -11.19 -2.72 9.91
N HIS A 243 -10.65 -3.13 8.78
CA HIS A 243 -10.25 -4.50 8.53
C HIS A 243 -8.86 -4.82 9.10
N ARG A 244 -8.73 -6.02 9.66
CA ARG A 244 -7.46 -6.59 10.10
C ARG A 244 -7.38 -8.04 9.64
N LYS A 245 -6.21 -8.50 9.27
CA LYS A 245 -6.02 -9.93 9.03
C LYS A 245 -6.12 -10.67 10.37
N THR A 246 -6.72 -11.85 10.34
CA THR A 246 -6.45 -12.81 11.41
C THR A 246 -4.95 -13.05 11.44
N PRO A 247 -4.27 -12.96 12.60
CA PRO A 247 -2.90 -13.37 12.68
C PRO A 247 -2.82 -14.75 12.03
N SER A 248 -2.08 -14.87 10.94
CA SER A 248 -1.70 -16.19 10.46
C SER A 248 -1.17 -16.90 11.70
N ALA A 249 -1.64 -18.11 11.96
CA ALA A 249 -1.01 -18.97 12.95
C ALA A 249 0.42 -19.25 12.44
N GLY A 250 1.22 -18.19 12.33
CA GLY A 250 2.64 -18.23 12.25
C GLY A 250 3.03 -19.02 13.47
N ILE A 251 3.95 -19.94 13.33
CA ILE A 251 4.60 -20.67 14.40
C ILE A 251 4.55 -19.79 15.64
N THR A 252 3.62 -20.10 16.54
CA THR A 252 3.58 -19.52 17.86
C THR A 252 5.02 -19.53 18.31
N THR A 253 5.59 -18.37 18.61
CA THR A 253 6.85 -18.32 19.35
C THR A 253 6.63 -19.32 20.46
N VAL A 254 7.27 -20.48 20.36
CA VAL A 254 7.28 -21.43 21.46
C VAL A 254 7.96 -20.62 22.55
N THR A 255 7.15 -20.01 23.43
CA THR A 255 7.67 -19.49 24.68
C THR A 255 8.40 -20.66 25.29
N ALA A 256 9.66 -20.48 25.57
CA ALA A 256 10.59 -21.51 25.97
C ALA A 256 10.27 -22.04 27.39
N ASP A 257 9.12 -22.69 27.51
CA ASP A 257 8.78 -23.58 28.62
C ASP A 257 8.82 -25.06 28.21
N CYS A 258 9.17 -25.34 26.95
CA CYS A 258 9.66 -26.66 26.61
C CYS A 258 11.13 -26.74 27.08
N PRO A 259 11.52 -27.67 27.97
CA PRO A 259 12.91 -27.82 28.30
C PRO A 259 13.64 -28.10 26.99
N ILE A 260 14.41 -27.10 26.53
CA ILE A 260 15.27 -27.26 25.36
C ILE A 260 16.28 -28.30 25.74
N ASN A 261 16.03 -29.53 25.34
CA ASN A 261 17.12 -30.47 25.22
C ASN A 261 18.07 -29.82 24.20
N PRO A 262 19.27 -29.38 24.56
CA PRO A 262 20.11 -28.61 23.65
C PRO A 262 20.38 -29.50 22.45
N ASP A 263 19.74 -29.17 21.32
CA ASP A 263 20.02 -29.84 20.06
C ASP A 263 21.50 -29.59 19.74
N THR A 264 22.30 -30.60 19.85
CA THR A 264 23.75 -30.56 19.63
C THR A 264 24.13 -30.70 18.16
N ASN A 265 23.14 -30.80 17.28
CA ASN A 265 23.38 -30.92 15.85
C ASN A 265 23.85 -29.60 15.24
N TRP A 266 24.63 -29.72 14.20
CA TRP A 266 24.97 -28.61 13.30
C TRP A 266 24.03 -28.59 12.11
N TYR A 267 23.65 -27.42 11.67
CA TYR A 267 22.76 -27.23 10.51
C TYR A 267 23.41 -26.27 9.50
N THR A 268 23.25 -26.57 8.24
CA THR A 268 23.49 -25.58 7.18
C THR A 268 22.41 -24.50 7.24
N LEU A 269 22.63 -23.37 6.52
CA LEU A 269 21.59 -22.32 6.38
C LEU A 269 20.33 -22.82 5.66
N GLN A 270 20.40 -23.95 4.94
CA GLN A 270 19.28 -24.61 4.29
C GLN A 270 18.55 -25.60 5.20
N GLY A 271 18.97 -25.72 6.49
CA GLY A 271 18.36 -26.60 7.47
C GLY A 271 18.80 -28.07 7.41
N GLN A 272 19.82 -28.39 6.61
CA GLN A 272 20.36 -29.75 6.56
C GLN A 272 21.20 -30.03 7.81
N ILE A 273 20.98 -31.20 8.46
CA ILE A 273 21.78 -31.65 9.58
C ILE A 273 23.13 -32.15 9.06
N ILE A 274 24.21 -31.71 9.72
CA ILE A 274 25.56 -32.16 9.48
C ILE A 274 26.22 -32.56 10.81
N SER A 275 27.15 -33.46 10.78
CA SER A 275 27.85 -33.88 11.99
C SER A 275 28.76 -32.78 12.55
N GLN A 276 29.49 -32.09 11.70
CA GLN A 276 30.34 -30.94 12.00
C GLN A 276 30.68 -30.18 10.72
N PRO A 277 30.84 -28.83 10.75
CA PRO A 277 31.30 -28.08 9.60
C PRO A 277 32.72 -28.48 9.16
N THR A 278 32.89 -28.84 7.92
CA THR A 278 34.19 -29.19 7.31
C THR A 278 34.71 -28.10 6.38
N THR A 279 33.90 -27.11 6.07
CA THR A 279 34.27 -25.99 5.21
C THR A 279 33.97 -24.63 5.91
N PRO A 280 34.72 -23.56 5.59
CA PRO A 280 34.41 -22.25 6.10
C PRO A 280 32.99 -21.81 5.65
N GLY A 281 32.24 -21.23 6.57
CA GLY A 281 30.86 -20.81 6.28
C GLY A 281 30.08 -20.44 7.53
N ILE A 282 28.82 -20.05 7.34
CA ILE A 282 27.88 -19.79 8.45
C ILE A 282 27.00 -21.02 8.65
N TYR A 283 26.95 -21.48 9.89
CA TYR A 283 26.18 -22.64 10.33
C TYR A 283 25.29 -22.29 11.52
N ILE A 284 24.32 -23.13 11.81
CA ILE A 284 23.48 -23.02 13.01
C ILE A 284 23.85 -24.17 13.95
N HIS A 285 24.17 -23.84 15.20
CA HIS A 285 24.44 -24.81 16.25
C HIS A 285 23.87 -24.29 17.57
N GLN A 286 23.11 -25.11 18.25
CA GLN A 286 22.40 -24.76 19.48
C GLN A 286 21.56 -23.48 19.32
N GLY A 287 20.88 -23.33 18.19
CA GLY A 287 20.04 -22.16 17.87
C GLY A 287 20.80 -20.87 17.57
N LYS A 288 22.14 -20.89 17.52
CA LYS A 288 22.98 -19.71 17.23
C LYS A 288 23.65 -19.82 15.86
N LYS A 289 23.81 -18.69 15.17
CA LYS A 289 24.64 -18.60 13.96
C LYS A 289 26.11 -18.59 14.35
N ILE A 290 26.88 -19.52 13.81
CA ILE A 290 28.31 -19.67 14.05
C ILE A 290 29.06 -19.49 12.73
N LEU A 291 30.02 -18.58 12.71
CA LEU A 291 30.95 -18.43 11.59
C LEU A 291 32.12 -19.37 11.80
N VAL A 292 32.28 -20.36 10.92
CA VAL A 292 33.43 -21.24 10.87
C VAL A 292 34.43 -20.66 9.87
N THR A 293 35.64 -20.31 10.33
CA THR A 293 36.73 -19.83 9.49
C THR A 293 37.66 -20.99 9.17
N GLY A 294 38.21 -21.02 7.95
CA GLY A 294 39.25 -21.99 7.59
C GLY A 294 40.49 -21.83 8.48
N ARG A 295 41.15 -22.95 8.79
CA ARG A 295 42.50 -22.95 9.34
C ARG A 295 43.52 -22.71 8.23
#